data_1093005aa3cec14d9db01ff138ddbd7a
#
_entry.id   1093005aa3cec14d9db01ff138ddbd7a
#
_cell.length_a   1.000
_cell.length_b   1.000
_cell.length_c   1.000
_cell.angle_alpha   90.00
_cell.angle_beta   90.00
_cell.angle_gamma   90.00
#
_symmetry.space_group_name_H-M   'P 1'
#
loop_
_entity.id
_entity.type
_entity.pdbx_description
1 polymer ?
#
loop_
_entity_poly.entity_id
_entity_poly.type
_entity_poly.pdbx_seq_one_letter_code
_entity_poly.pdbx_strand_id
1 'polypeptide(L)' 'MNKARRKEIVRSIAELTNIKQSLSEIHEKESMALTNLQESYNEEDEEKVAALEELLQNLKEAIDSVEECLDTLENADF' A
#
# COMPACT_ATOMS: atom_id res chain seq x y z
N MET A 1 -13.99 14.38 23.14
CA MET A 1 -13.96 15.02 21.81
C MET A 1 -15.37 15.30 21.33
N ASN A 2 -15.59 16.40 20.61
CA ASN A 2 -16.93 16.74 20.14
C ASN A 2 -17.35 15.89 18.94
N LYS A 3 -18.64 15.90 18.65
CA LYS A 3 -19.25 15.08 17.59
C LYS A 3 -18.70 15.37 16.21
N ALA A 4 -18.42 16.64 15.89
CA ALA A 4 -17.90 17.04 14.58
C ALA A 4 -16.50 16.46 14.34
N ARG A 5 -15.63 16.50 15.34
CA ARG A 5 -14.28 15.95 15.25
C ARG A 5 -14.27 14.44 15.15
N ARG A 6 -15.20 13.75 15.82
CA ARG A 6 -15.38 12.30 15.68
C ARG A 6 -15.72 11.94 14.24
N LYS A 7 -16.60 12.68 13.62
CA LYS A 7 -16.97 12.46 12.21
C LYS A 7 -15.79 12.67 11.28
N GLU A 8 -14.95 13.66 11.55
CA GLU A 8 -13.73 13.91 10.77
C GLU A 8 -12.76 12.73 10.86
N ILE A 9 -12.59 12.16 12.05
CA ILE A 9 -11.73 10.98 12.25
C ILE A 9 -12.29 9.78 11.51
N VAL A 10 -13.60 9.53 11.61
CA VAL A 10 -14.25 8.43 10.89
C VAL A 10 -14.08 8.58 9.38
N ARG A 11 -14.19 9.79 8.87
CA ARG A 11 -13.94 10.08 7.45
C ARG A 11 -12.50 9.77 7.08
N SER A 12 -11.55 10.18 7.91
CA SER A 12 -10.12 9.94 7.68
C SER A 12 -9.81 8.44 7.65
N ILE A 13 -10.44 7.67 8.53
CA ILE A 13 -10.32 6.21 8.54
C ILE A 13 -10.82 5.62 7.21
N ALA A 14 -11.95 6.09 6.72
CA ALA A 14 -12.50 5.64 5.44
C ALA A 14 -11.57 5.99 4.27
N GLU A 15 -11.01 7.21 4.26
CA GLU A 15 -10.06 7.64 3.24
C GLU A 15 -8.78 6.80 3.27
N LEU A 16 -8.24 6.52 4.46
CA LEU A 16 -7.06 5.66 4.62
C LEU A 16 -7.32 4.23 4.15
N THR A 17 -8.52 3.71 4.41
CA THR A 17 -8.92 2.38 3.94
C THR A 17 -8.92 2.32 2.42
N ASN A 18 -9.44 3.35 1.76
CA ASN A 18 -9.43 3.46 0.31
C ASN A 18 -8.01 3.56 -0.25
N ILE A 19 -7.15 4.33 0.42
CA ILE A 19 -5.73 4.45 0.03
C ILE A 19 -5.03 3.09 0.14
N LYS A 20 -5.26 2.38 1.22
CA LYS A 20 -4.70 1.04 1.43
C LYS A 20 -5.11 0.10 0.29
N GLN A 21 -6.38 0.11 -0.07
CA GLN A 21 -6.90 -0.72 -1.16
C GLN A 21 -6.24 -0.36 -2.49
N SER A 22 -6.11 0.93 -2.80
CA SER A 22 -5.44 1.41 -4.02
C SER A 22 -3.99 0.95 -4.08
N LEU A 23 -3.27 1.08 -2.97
CA LEU A 23 -1.87 0.63 -2.89
C LEU A 23 -1.74 -0.87 -3.06
N SER A 24 -2.67 -1.64 -2.50
CA SER A 24 -2.70 -3.10 -2.62
C SER A 24 -2.96 -3.53 -4.06
N GLU A 25 -3.84 -2.84 -4.77
CA GLU A 25 -4.11 -3.10 -6.18
C GLU A 25 -2.88 -2.78 -7.05
N ILE A 26 -2.20 -1.68 -6.77
CA ILE A 26 -0.96 -1.33 -7.47
C ILE A 26 0.11 -2.39 -7.21
N HIS A 27 0.27 -2.81 -5.96
CA HIS A 27 1.21 -3.86 -5.57
C HIS A 27 0.95 -5.15 -6.34
N GLU A 28 -0.32 -5.56 -6.44
CA GLU A 28 -0.71 -6.76 -7.19
C GLU A 28 -0.34 -6.65 -8.67
N LYS A 29 -0.65 -5.52 -9.31
CA LYS A 29 -0.32 -5.29 -10.71
C LYS A 29 1.19 -5.31 -10.96
N GLU A 30 1.95 -4.67 -10.10
CA GLU A 30 3.42 -4.64 -10.23
C GLU A 30 4.04 -6.01 -9.93
N SER A 31 3.45 -6.79 -9.01
CA SER A 31 3.88 -8.17 -8.76
C SER A 31 3.69 -9.05 -9.99
N MET A 32 2.58 -8.89 -10.68
CA MET A 32 2.30 -9.61 -11.93
C MET A 32 3.28 -9.18 -13.03
N ALA A 33 3.57 -7.89 -13.13
CA ALA A 33 4.55 -7.38 -14.08
C ALA A 33 5.94 -7.97 -13.82
N LEU A 34 6.33 -8.07 -12.55
CA LEU A 34 7.62 -8.68 -12.18
C LEU A 34 7.66 -10.16 -12.55
N THR A 35 6.60 -10.91 -12.26
CA THR A 35 6.51 -12.32 -12.61
C THR A 35 6.65 -12.53 -14.12
N ASN A 36 5.94 -11.73 -14.92
CA ASN A 36 6.01 -11.80 -16.37
C ASN A 36 7.41 -11.49 -16.87
N LEU A 37 8.06 -10.49 -16.30
CA LEU A 37 9.41 -10.11 -16.66
C LEU A 37 10.42 -11.21 -16.31
N GLN A 38 10.25 -11.87 -15.17
CA GLN A 38 11.10 -12.98 -14.73
C GLN A 38 10.94 -14.22 -15.62
N GLU A 39 9.72 -14.49 -16.09
CA GLU A 39 9.45 -15.62 -16.99
C GLU A 39 10.08 -15.43 -18.36
N SER A 40 10.20 -14.19 -18.81
CA SER A 40 10.84 -13.87 -20.09
C SER A 40 12.22 -13.24 -19.90
N TYR A 41 12.84 -13.52 -18.77
CA TYR A 41 14.10 -12.89 -18.35
C TYR A 41 15.23 -13.04 -19.35
N ASN A 42 15.93 -11.94 -19.58
CA ASN A 42 17.23 -11.89 -20.21
C ASN A 42 18.10 -10.86 -19.46
N GLU A 43 19.41 -10.81 -19.75
CA GLU A 43 20.34 -9.94 -19.03
C GLU A 43 20.00 -8.46 -19.12
N GLU A 44 19.33 -8.04 -20.21
CA GLU A 44 18.94 -6.66 -20.42
C GLU A 44 17.84 -6.21 -19.45
N ASP A 45 17.09 -7.15 -18.89
CA ASP A 45 15.98 -6.87 -17.98
C ASP A 45 16.40 -6.83 -16.52
N GLU A 46 17.68 -7.07 -16.21
CA GLU A 46 18.16 -7.14 -14.82
C GLU A 46 17.87 -5.87 -14.03
N GLU A 47 18.11 -4.70 -14.62
CA GLU A 47 17.84 -3.42 -13.97
C GLU A 47 16.36 -3.20 -13.74
N LYS A 48 15.52 -3.62 -14.69
CA LYS A 48 14.06 -3.51 -14.56
C LYS A 48 13.53 -4.40 -13.45
N VAL A 49 14.05 -5.62 -13.34
CA VAL A 49 13.70 -6.56 -12.28
C VAL A 49 14.06 -5.97 -10.92
N ALA A 50 15.28 -5.46 -10.78
CA ALA A 50 15.74 -4.85 -9.54
C ALA A 50 14.89 -3.64 -9.14
N ALA A 51 14.53 -2.79 -10.11
CA ALA A 51 13.69 -1.61 -9.85
C ALA A 51 12.29 -2.03 -9.41
N LEU A 52 11.70 -3.07 -10.00
CA LEU A 52 10.39 -3.58 -9.61
C LEU A 52 10.41 -4.21 -8.21
N GLU A 53 11.46 -4.96 -7.90
CA GLU A 53 11.61 -5.55 -6.56
C GLU A 53 11.69 -4.47 -5.48
N GLU A 54 12.44 -3.40 -5.75
CA GLU A 54 12.53 -2.26 -4.82
C GLU A 54 11.18 -1.55 -4.68
N LEU A 55 10.49 -1.31 -5.79
CA LEU A 55 9.16 -0.69 -5.77
C LEU A 55 8.17 -1.53 -4.95
N LEU A 56 8.17 -2.85 -5.15
CA LEU A 56 7.29 -3.75 -4.41
C LEU A 56 7.57 -3.71 -2.92
N GLN A 57 8.85 -3.66 -2.53
CA GLN A 57 9.21 -3.55 -1.13
C GLN A 57 8.72 -2.22 -0.53
N ASN A 58 8.89 -1.12 -1.27
CA ASN A 58 8.43 0.19 -0.83
C ASN A 58 6.90 0.25 -0.71
N LEU A 59 6.19 -0.35 -1.66
CA LEU A 59 4.72 -0.44 -1.61
C LEU A 59 4.25 -1.25 -0.41
N LYS A 60 4.91 -2.37 -0.13
CA LYS A 60 4.59 -3.20 1.03
C LYS A 60 4.79 -2.43 2.33
N GLU A 61 5.88 -1.71 2.46
CA GLU A 61 6.17 -0.88 3.64
C GLU A 61 5.12 0.21 3.81
N ALA A 62 4.71 0.84 2.71
CA ALA A 62 3.66 1.87 2.73
C ALA A 62 2.32 1.27 3.17
N ILE A 63 1.95 0.10 2.64
CA ILE A 63 0.72 -0.61 3.03
C ILE A 63 0.74 -0.94 4.52
N ASP A 64 1.84 -1.49 5.00
CA ASP A 64 2.00 -1.85 6.42
C ASP A 64 1.88 -0.60 7.32
N SER A 65 2.43 0.52 6.88
CA SER A 65 2.34 1.79 7.62
C SER A 65 0.90 2.31 7.69
N VAL A 66 0.15 2.19 6.60
CA VAL A 66 -1.26 2.58 6.57
C VAL A 66 -2.08 1.65 7.46
N GLU A 67 -1.82 0.35 7.43
CA GLU A 67 -2.49 -0.63 8.31
C GLU A 67 -2.24 -0.30 9.79
N GLU A 68 -1.01 0.01 10.16
CA GLU A 68 -0.67 0.39 11.52
C GLU A 68 -1.39 1.68 11.92
N CYS A 69 -1.43 2.66 11.02
CA CYS A 69 -2.15 3.90 11.24
C CYS A 69 -3.64 3.65 11.45
N LEU A 70 -4.25 2.79 10.63
CA LEU A 70 -5.66 2.40 10.77
C LEU A 70 -5.93 1.69 12.09
N ASP A 71 -5.09 0.74 12.47
CA ASP A 71 -5.23 0.03 13.74
C ASP A 71 -5.17 1.00 14.92
N THR A 72 -4.25 1.94 14.89
CA THR A 72 -4.11 2.95 15.93
C THR A 72 -5.36 3.80 16.06
N LEU A 73 -5.92 4.25 14.93
CA LEU A 73 -7.12 5.09 14.90
C LEU A 73 -8.36 4.32 15.30
N GLU A 74 -8.53 3.09 14.82
CA GLU A 74 -9.69 2.24 15.13
C GLU A 74 -9.73 1.83 16.60
N ASN A 75 -8.57 1.70 17.23
CA ASN A 75 -8.47 1.36 18.65
C ASN A 75 -8.42 2.59 19.56
N ALA A 76 -8.40 3.77 18.99
CA ALA A 76 -8.39 5.01 19.77
C ALA A 76 -9.75 5.25 20.41
N ASP A 77 -9.73 5.74 21.64
CA ASP A 77 -10.92 6.14 22.37
C ASP A 77 -11.20 7.63 22.11
N PHE A 78 -12.22 7.89 21.33
CA PHE A 78 -12.57 9.27 20.99
C PHE A 78 -14.07 9.54 20.94
#